data_f80e8115dfd69ccbcc0a898dc308b9a0
#
_entry.id   f80e8115dfd69ccbcc0a898dc308b9a0
#
_cell.length_a   1.000
_cell.length_b   1.000
_cell.length_c   1.000
_cell.angle_alpha   90.00
_cell.angle_beta   90.00
_cell.angle_gamma   90.00
#
_symmetry.space_group_name_H-M   'P 1'
#
loop_
_entity.id
_entity.type
_entity.pdbx_description
1 polymer ?
#
loop_
_entity_poly.entity_id
_entity_poly.type
_entity_poly.pdbx_seq_one_letter_code
_entity_poly.pdbx_strand_id
1 'polypeptide(L)'
;MTKKAILMIAAALAAVSGAAWAQRDPAYAAARAAGEVGEQPDGYLGVVGGGNAQLRALVSNINIQRKAAYTQKAQASGATVEQLAFTSGCNLIAQTKPGEKYRTPDGSWETRGAGAPVRDSRCV
;
A
#
# COMPACT_ATOMS: atom_id res chain seq x y z
N MET A 1 -18.78 18.00 49.64
CA MET A 1 -18.56 16.66 49.07
C MET A 1 -18.15 16.82 47.63
N THR A 2 -16.87 16.72 47.35
CA THR A 2 -16.34 16.78 46.00
C THR A 2 -16.50 15.42 45.35
N LYS A 3 -17.40 15.31 44.38
CA LYS A 3 -17.48 14.16 43.50
C LYS A 3 -16.32 14.24 42.52
N LYS A 4 -15.29 13.43 42.75
CA LYS A 4 -14.21 13.26 41.76
C LYS A 4 -14.78 12.51 40.57
N ALA A 5 -15.01 13.22 39.48
CA ALA A 5 -15.29 12.61 38.21
C ALA A 5 -13.99 11.91 37.73
N ILE A 6 -14.00 10.60 37.75
CA ILE A 6 -12.94 9.80 37.13
C ILE A 6 -13.20 9.86 35.64
N LEU A 7 -12.45 10.71 34.95
CA LEU A 7 -12.37 10.65 33.49
C LEU A 7 -11.63 9.36 33.13
N MET A 8 -12.38 8.34 32.78
CA MET A 8 -11.80 7.20 32.05
C MET A 8 -11.44 7.67 30.64
N ILE A 9 -10.19 8.00 30.44
CA ILE A 9 -9.64 8.14 29.11
C ILE A 9 -9.50 6.72 28.57
N ALA A 10 -10.47 6.30 27.80
CA ALA A 10 -10.33 5.12 26.97
C ALA A 10 -9.30 5.46 25.90
N ALA A 11 -8.04 5.08 26.14
CA ALA A 11 -7.03 5.06 25.11
C ALA A 11 -7.46 4.01 24.08
N ALA A 12 -8.08 4.45 22.99
CA ALA A 12 -8.29 3.60 21.83
C ALA A 12 -6.90 3.28 21.27
N LEU A 13 -6.38 2.12 21.62
CA LEU A 13 -5.23 1.54 20.96
C LEU A 13 -5.66 1.19 19.54
N ALA A 14 -5.52 2.17 18.62
CA ALA A 14 -5.58 1.88 17.21
C ALA A 14 -4.40 0.96 16.90
N ALA A 15 -4.68 -0.32 16.68
CA ALA A 15 -3.70 -1.23 16.15
C ALA A 15 -3.34 -0.75 14.74
N VAL A 16 -2.26 0.03 14.65
CA VAL A 16 -1.72 0.49 13.36
C VAL A 16 -1.09 -0.73 12.71
N SER A 17 -1.73 -1.26 11.65
CA SER A 17 -1.12 -2.32 10.83
C SER A 17 0.18 -1.78 10.22
N GLY A 18 1.18 -2.65 10.00
CA GLY A 18 2.44 -2.26 9.36
C GLY A 18 2.23 -1.56 8.02
N ALA A 19 1.20 -1.95 7.25
CA ALA A 19 0.82 -1.31 5.99
C ALA A 19 0.36 0.15 6.19
N ALA A 20 -0.45 0.44 7.21
CA ALA A 20 -0.90 1.79 7.52
C ALA A 20 0.26 2.68 7.99
N TRP A 21 1.22 2.12 8.71
CA TRP A 21 2.41 2.84 9.13
C TRP A 21 3.31 3.20 7.94
N ALA A 22 3.54 2.26 7.03
CA ALA A 22 4.32 2.49 5.81
C ALA A 22 3.71 3.59 4.94
N GLN A 23 2.37 3.66 4.83
CA GLN A 23 1.67 4.70 4.08
C GLN A 23 1.81 6.10 4.67
N ARG A 24 2.15 6.19 5.96
CA ARG A 24 2.39 7.47 6.64
C ARG A 24 3.85 7.92 6.59
N ASP A 25 4.74 7.10 6.07
CA ASP A 25 6.14 7.46 5.92
C ASP A 25 6.28 8.65 4.96
N PRO A 26 6.86 9.79 5.41
CA PRO A 26 7.02 10.95 4.54
C PRO A 26 7.86 10.68 3.31
N ALA A 27 8.87 9.82 3.41
CA ALA A 27 9.70 9.44 2.27
C ALA A 27 8.90 8.66 1.22
N TYR A 28 7.99 7.79 1.66
CA TYR A 28 7.08 7.06 0.77
C TYR A 28 6.10 8.01 0.08
N ALA A 29 5.47 8.91 0.82
CA ALA A 29 4.55 9.90 0.25
C ALA A 29 5.25 10.79 -0.78
N ALA A 30 6.47 11.25 -0.50
CA ALA A 30 7.26 12.05 -1.43
C ALA A 30 7.64 11.27 -2.70
N ALA A 31 8.05 10.01 -2.57
CA ALA A 31 8.39 9.16 -3.70
C ALA A 31 7.19 8.88 -4.61
N ARG A 32 6.01 8.67 -4.03
CA ARG A 32 4.75 8.52 -4.79
C ARG A 32 4.43 9.80 -5.58
N ALA A 33 4.46 10.93 -4.92
CA ALA A 33 4.15 12.22 -5.55
C ALA A 33 5.13 12.56 -6.68
N ALA A 34 6.41 12.20 -6.51
CA ALA A 34 7.45 12.40 -7.52
C ALA A 34 7.40 11.39 -8.68
N GLY A 35 6.57 10.35 -8.60
CA GLY A 35 6.49 9.31 -9.62
C GLY A 35 7.69 8.37 -9.64
N GLU A 36 8.43 8.28 -8.55
CA GLU A 36 9.61 7.42 -8.41
C GLU A 36 9.25 5.98 -8.05
N VAL A 37 8.08 5.78 -7.48
CA VAL A 37 7.51 4.48 -7.13
C VAL A 37 6.08 4.39 -7.62
N GLY A 38 5.57 3.18 -7.78
CA GLY A 38 4.20 2.95 -8.18
C GLY A 38 3.67 1.59 -7.76
N GLU A 39 2.36 1.47 -7.72
CA GLU A 39 1.66 0.23 -7.41
C GLU A 39 1.72 -0.74 -8.58
N GLN A 40 1.83 -2.03 -8.26
CA GLN A 40 1.89 -3.10 -9.26
C GLN A 40 0.73 -4.09 -9.09
N PRO A 41 0.35 -4.80 -10.18
CA PRO A 41 -0.73 -5.79 -10.11
C PRO A 41 -0.49 -6.93 -9.12
N ASP A 42 0.77 -7.23 -8.81
CA ASP A 42 1.13 -8.29 -7.86
C ASP A 42 0.90 -7.92 -6.38
N GLY A 43 0.50 -6.68 -6.10
CA GLY A 43 0.26 -6.20 -4.74
C GLY A 43 1.46 -5.58 -4.06
N TYR A 44 2.59 -5.48 -4.74
CA TYR A 44 3.82 -4.90 -4.21
C TYR A 44 4.17 -3.60 -4.90
N LEU A 45 4.89 -2.74 -4.18
CA LEU A 45 5.38 -1.48 -4.70
C LEU A 45 6.59 -1.73 -5.61
N GLY A 46 6.70 -0.98 -6.69
CA GLY A 46 7.84 -1.04 -7.60
C GLY A 46 8.58 0.30 -7.69
N VAL A 47 9.84 0.24 -8.06
CA VAL A 47 10.65 1.41 -8.38
C VAL A 47 10.46 1.71 -9.87
N VAL A 48 10.09 2.95 -10.18
CA VAL A 48 9.98 3.40 -11.57
C VAL A 48 11.36 3.83 -12.05
N GLY A 49 11.88 3.14 -13.05
CA GLY A 49 13.26 3.36 -13.50
C GLY A 49 14.31 2.73 -12.57
N GLY A 50 15.54 3.24 -12.58
CA GLY A 50 16.65 2.65 -11.84
C GLY A 50 16.65 2.94 -10.34
N GLY A 51 16.15 4.12 -9.95
CA GLY A 51 16.17 4.58 -8.57
C GLY A 51 17.58 4.72 -8.00
N ASN A 52 17.67 5.01 -6.72
CA ASN A 52 18.92 4.97 -5.96
C ASN A 52 18.82 3.93 -4.83
N ALA A 53 19.92 3.71 -4.11
CA ALA A 53 19.96 2.71 -3.04
C ALA A 53 18.97 3.00 -1.91
N GLN A 54 18.78 4.26 -1.56
CA GLN A 54 17.82 4.66 -0.51
C GLN A 54 16.38 4.38 -0.93
N LEU A 55 16.03 4.68 -2.17
CA LEU A 55 14.70 4.42 -2.70
C LEU A 55 14.41 2.91 -2.78
N ARG A 56 15.38 2.12 -3.24
CA ARG A 56 15.24 0.66 -3.28
C ARG A 56 15.08 0.07 -1.88
N ALA A 57 15.81 0.58 -0.90
CA ALA A 57 15.67 0.14 0.50
C ALA A 57 14.29 0.49 1.07
N LEU A 58 13.77 1.68 0.78
CA LEU A 58 12.43 2.10 1.16
C LEU A 58 11.36 1.15 0.58
N VAL A 59 11.43 0.87 -0.70
CA VAL A 59 10.49 -0.03 -1.40
C VAL A 59 10.60 -1.44 -0.83
N SER A 60 11.79 -1.94 -0.59
CA SER A 60 12.00 -3.26 0.02
C SER A 60 11.36 -3.36 1.40
N ASN A 61 11.53 -2.36 2.24
CA ASN A 61 10.93 -2.32 3.58
C ASN A 61 9.40 -2.31 3.53
N ILE A 62 8.82 -1.52 2.64
CA ILE A 62 7.37 -1.48 2.44
C ILE A 62 6.86 -2.84 1.98
N ASN A 63 7.52 -3.48 1.04
CA ASN A 63 7.11 -4.78 0.52
C ASN A 63 7.24 -5.91 1.55
N ILE A 64 8.22 -5.86 2.44
CA ILE A 64 8.33 -6.79 3.57
C ILE A 64 7.10 -6.66 4.48
N GLN A 65 6.69 -5.44 4.81
CA GLN A 65 5.52 -5.19 5.63
C GLN A 65 4.22 -5.61 4.95
N ARG A 66 4.10 -5.35 3.65
CA ARG A 66 2.95 -5.80 2.85
C ARG A 66 2.85 -7.32 2.83
N LYS A 67 3.95 -8.02 2.60
CA LYS A 67 3.99 -9.48 2.58
C LYS A 67 3.56 -10.06 3.94
N ALA A 68 4.00 -9.48 5.03
CA ALA A 68 3.57 -9.89 6.37
C ALA A 68 2.07 -9.72 6.56
N ALA A 69 1.49 -8.59 6.11
CA ALA A 69 0.06 -8.34 6.19
C ALA A 69 -0.75 -9.32 5.31
N TYR A 70 -0.28 -9.59 4.09
CA TYR A 70 -0.94 -10.55 3.20
C TYR A 70 -0.89 -11.96 3.77
N THR A 71 0.24 -12.34 4.37
CA THR A 71 0.41 -13.64 5.02
C THR A 71 -0.58 -13.83 6.18
N GLN A 72 -0.75 -12.82 7.03
CA GLN A 72 -1.71 -12.88 8.14
C GLN A 72 -3.15 -13.02 7.64
N LYS A 73 -3.54 -12.24 6.64
CA LYS A 73 -4.89 -12.32 6.05
C LYS A 73 -5.12 -13.66 5.36
N ALA A 74 -4.13 -14.19 4.66
CA ALA A 74 -4.22 -15.49 4.00
C ALA A 74 -4.47 -16.60 5.02
N GLN A 75 -3.75 -16.61 6.13
CA GLN A 75 -3.94 -17.57 7.22
C GLN A 75 -5.35 -17.48 7.82
N ALA A 76 -5.86 -16.28 8.02
CA ALA A 76 -7.18 -16.06 8.60
C ALA A 76 -8.33 -16.44 7.67
N SER A 77 -8.15 -16.32 6.35
CA SER A 77 -9.20 -16.52 5.34
C SER A 77 -9.13 -17.84 4.59
N GLY A 78 -8.05 -18.61 4.76
CA GLY A 78 -7.80 -19.84 4.00
C GLY A 78 -7.40 -19.61 2.55
N ALA A 79 -7.14 -18.35 2.15
CA ALA A 79 -6.63 -18.00 0.83
C ALA A 79 -5.10 -18.12 0.78
N THR A 80 -4.52 -18.03 -0.41
CA THR A 80 -3.07 -17.96 -0.57
C THR A 80 -2.56 -16.53 -0.41
N VAL A 81 -1.28 -16.37 -0.09
CA VAL A 81 -0.62 -15.06 -0.01
C VAL A 81 -0.71 -14.34 -1.36
N GLU A 82 -0.52 -15.06 -2.45
CA GLU A 82 -0.60 -14.52 -3.83
C GLU A 82 -1.99 -14.00 -4.16
N GLN A 83 -3.05 -14.68 -3.73
CA GLN A 83 -4.43 -14.23 -3.91
C GLN A 83 -4.70 -12.93 -3.16
N LEU A 84 -4.23 -12.85 -1.91
CA LEU A 84 -4.36 -11.62 -1.10
C LEU A 84 -3.54 -10.48 -1.70
N ALA A 85 -2.33 -10.75 -2.15
CA ALA A 85 -1.46 -9.78 -2.79
C ALA A 85 -2.10 -9.25 -4.08
N PHE A 86 -2.62 -10.13 -4.92
CA PHE A 86 -3.31 -9.74 -6.15
C PHE A 86 -4.54 -8.87 -5.88
N THR A 87 -5.39 -9.26 -4.96
CA THR A 87 -6.56 -8.47 -4.57
C THR A 87 -6.16 -7.09 -4.06
N SER A 88 -5.12 -7.03 -3.24
CA SER A 88 -4.58 -5.75 -2.74
C SER A 88 -4.02 -4.90 -3.87
N GLY A 89 -3.34 -5.50 -4.83
CA GLY A 89 -2.84 -4.81 -6.02
C GLY A 89 -3.97 -4.18 -6.84
N CYS A 90 -5.06 -4.90 -7.06
CA CYS A 90 -6.26 -4.37 -7.71
C CYS A 90 -6.78 -3.12 -7.00
N ASN A 91 -6.90 -3.18 -5.69
CA ASN A 91 -7.43 -2.08 -4.87
C ASN A 91 -6.47 -0.90 -4.79
N LEU A 92 -5.18 -1.16 -4.61
CA LEU A 92 -4.15 -0.12 -4.52
C LEU A 92 -4.01 0.65 -5.82
N ILE A 93 -4.09 -0.03 -6.97
CA ILE A 93 -4.10 0.63 -8.28
C ILE A 93 -5.37 1.48 -8.44
N ALA A 94 -6.54 0.96 -8.05
CA ALA A 94 -7.79 1.72 -8.11
C ALA A 94 -7.75 2.99 -7.24
N GLN A 95 -7.01 2.97 -6.14
CA GLN A 95 -6.88 4.07 -5.19
C GLN A 95 -5.78 5.08 -5.56
N THR A 96 -5.01 4.85 -6.61
CA THR A 96 -4.00 5.82 -7.06
C THR A 96 -4.65 7.15 -7.38
N LYS A 97 -3.94 8.23 -7.06
CA LYS A 97 -4.38 9.60 -7.35
C LYS A 97 -3.84 10.06 -8.70
N PRO A 98 -4.51 11.00 -9.37
CA PRO A 98 -3.97 11.61 -10.59
C PRO A 98 -2.53 12.08 -10.38
N GLY A 99 -1.65 11.73 -11.34
CA GLY A 99 -0.22 12.03 -11.28
C GLY A 99 0.65 10.95 -10.66
N GLU A 100 0.08 10.01 -9.91
CA GLU A 100 0.82 8.87 -9.38
C GLU A 100 1.05 7.81 -10.46
N LYS A 101 2.12 7.02 -10.27
CA LYS A 101 2.46 5.93 -11.18
C LYS A 101 1.84 4.62 -10.76
N TYR A 102 1.49 3.81 -11.73
CA TYR A 102 1.09 2.42 -11.52
C TYR A 102 1.53 1.57 -12.72
N ARG A 103 1.61 0.27 -12.52
CA ARG A 103 1.98 -0.65 -13.58
C ARG A 103 0.73 -1.29 -14.16
N THR A 104 0.64 -1.30 -15.49
CA THR A 104 -0.44 -1.99 -16.20
C THR A 104 -0.19 -3.49 -16.26
N PRO A 105 -1.21 -4.32 -16.61
CA PRO A 105 -1.04 -5.77 -16.71
C PRO A 105 0.05 -6.21 -17.71
N ASP A 106 0.32 -5.41 -18.74
CA ASP A 106 1.37 -5.70 -19.73
C ASP A 106 2.78 -5.36 -19.24
N GLY A 107 2.93 -4.80 -18.03
CA GLY A 107 4.20 -4.44 -17.43
C GLY A 107 4.69 -3.02 -17.69
N SER A 108 3.89 -2.19 -18.37
CA SER A 108 4.23 -0.78 -18.63
C SER A 108 3.90 0.09 -17.41
N TRP A 109 4.75 1.10 -17.16
CA TRP A 109 4.45 2.14 -16.19
C TRP A 109 3.58 3.22 -16.83
N GLU A 110 2.47 3.53 -16.18
CA GLU A 110 1.53 4.57 -16.58
C GLU A 110 1.37 5.61 -15.48
N THR A 111 1.00 6.82 -15.88
CA THR A 111 0.60 7.88 -14.94
C THR A 111 -0.91 7.86 -14.79
N ARG A 112 -1.39 7.81 -13.55
CA ARG A 112 -2.84 7.89 -13.29
C ARG A 112 -3.39 9.22 -13.78
N GLY A 113 -4.38 9.14 -14.66
CA GLY A 113 -5.17 10.30 -15.10
C GLY A 113 -6.44 10.49 -14.27
N ALA A 114 -7.35 11.31 -14.78
CA ALA A 114 -8.65 11.56 -14.14
C ALA A 114 -9.62 10.38 -14.25
N GLY A 115 -9.45 9.53 -15.28
CA GLY A 115 -10.29 8.36 -15.50
C GLY A 115 -9.82 7.13 -14.73
N ALA A 116 -10.54 6.02 -14.89
CA ALA A 116 -10.18 4.76 -14.26
C ALA A 116 -8.81 4.24 -14.74
N PRO A 117 -8.00 3.64 -13.87
CA PRO A 117 -6.74 3.04 -14.28
C PRO A 117 -6.97 1.74 -15.06
N VAL A 118 -5.97 1.37 -15.87
CA VAL A 118 -5.97 0.07 -16.55
C VAL A 118 -5.54 -1.00 -15.55
N ARG A 119 -6.46 -1.89 -15.20
CA ARG A 119 -6.24 -3.00 -14.27
C ARG A 119 -6.40 -4.34 -14.95
N ASP A 120 -5.86 -5.39 -14.32
CA ASP A 120 -6.13 -6.76 -14.73
C ASP A 120 -7.64 -7.02 -14.81
N SER A 121 -8.08 -7.72 -15.85
CA SER A 121 -9.50 -8.02 -16.07
C SER A 121 -10.13 -8.86 -14.96
N ARG A 122 -9.32 -9.56 -14.17
CA ARG A 122 -9.78 -10.33 -13.01
C ARG A 122 -10.05 -9.46 -11.78
N CYS A 123 -9.67 -8.18 -11.79
CA CYS A 123 -9.99 -7.23 -10.71
C CYS A 123 -11.49 -6.98 -10.67
N VAL A 124 -12.06 -7.07 -9.50
CA VAL A 124 -13.48 -6.80 -9.23
C VAL A 124 -13.67 -5.51 -8.44
#